data_2393272557518561cf39c33ad529b7da
#
_entry.id   2393272557518561cf39c33ad529b7da
#
_cell.length_a   1.000
_cell.length_b   1.000
_cell.length_c   1.000
_cell.angle_alpha   90.00
_cell.angle_beta   90.00
_cell.angle_gamma   90.00
#
_symmetry.space_group_name_H-M   'P 1'
#
loop_
_entity.id
_entity.type
_entity.pdbx_description
1 polymer ?
#
loop_
_entity_poly.entity_id
_entity_poly.type
_entity_poly.pdbx_seq_one_letter_code
_entity_poly.pdbx_strand_id
1 'polypeptide(L)'
;MSQPQMRAARVHRFGGPEVIALERVPVPAPAPGEILVQVKAAGVGPWDALIRSGKSALEQPLPLTLGADCSGIVHALGAAVDGFHIGDPVFGATNNRFTGACADYAAAKAGMIAAKPEVLNFEHAASVPVIAVTAWQMVFEIAGLEPGMTALVHGGAGNVGRYLIQFAKRAGATVITTAAAADARYVRALGAAGVIDYRKSRFEERVKGVDAVLDTVGGETLKRSYGVLKRGGIVVSSAERPAADQAAKYGVRAVFFLVAVN
;
A
#
# COMPACT_ATOMS: atom_id res chain seq x y z
N MET A 1 -20.42 34.66 7.79
CA MET A 1 -20.11 34.14 6.45
C MET A 1 -20.28 32.64 6.48
N SER A 2 -20.98 32.00 5.52
CA SER A 2 -21.15 30.55 5.45
C SER A 2 -19.79 29.88 5.17
N GLN A 3 -19.49 28.79 5.88
CA GLN A 3 -18.26 28.03 5.67
C GLN A 3 -18.22 27.50 4.21
N PRO A 4 -17.07 27.60 3.50
CA PRO A 4 -16.92 27.04 2.16
C PRO A 4 -17.30 25.57 2.12
N GLN A 5 -17.98 25.15 1.04
CA GLN A 5 -18.46 23.79 0.85
C GLN A 5 -17.64 23.08 -0.22
N MET A 6 -17.41 21.76 -0.04
CA MET A 6 -16.73 20.87 -0.97
C MET A 6 -17.56 19.63 -1.25
N ARG A 7 -17.30 18.95 -2.37
CA ARG A 7 -17.83 17.61 -2.63
C ARG A 7 -16.98 16.57 -1.95
N ALA A 8 -17.63 15.53 -1.41
CA ALA A 8 -16.95 14.39 -0.80
C ALA A 8 -17.73 13.08 -1.05
N ALA A 9 -17.02 11.99 -1.32
CA ALA A 9 -17.58 10.65 -1.38
C ALA A 9 -17.65 10.06 0.03
N ARG A 10 -18.85 9.99 0.60
CA ARG A 10 -19.07 9.64 2.01
C ARG A 10 -19.86 8.37 2.19
N VAL A 11 -19.67 7.75 3.33
CA VAL A 11 -20.49 6.63 3.81
C VAL A 11 -21.00 6.93 5.22
N HIS A 12 -22.32 6.69 5.42
CA HIS A 12 -23.01 6.88 6.71
C HIS A 12 -23.29 5.55 7.41
N ARG A 13 -23.17 4.44 6.68
CA ARG A 13 -23.30 3.05 7.18
C ARG A 13 -22.38 2.16 6.39
N PHE A 14 -21.93 1.08 6.98
CA PHE A 14 -21.14 0.07 6.25
C PHE A 14 -22.03 -0.71 5.26
N GLY A 15 -21.44 -1.12 4.13
CA GLY A 15 -22.18 -1.87 3.10
C GLY A 15 -21.42 -2.04 1.80
N GLY A 16 -22.14 -2.38 0.75
CA GLY A 16 -21.65 -2.48 -0.62
C GLY A 16 -21.45 -1.09 -1.27
N PRO A 17 -21.08 -1.03 -2.56
CA PRO A 17 -20.85 0.25 -3.27
C PRO A 17 -22.03 1.24 -3.21
N GLU A 18 -23.24 0.74 -3.05
CA GLU A 18 -24.48 1.51 -2.98
C GLU A 18 -24.59 2.45 -1.77
N VAL A 19 -23.74 2.27 -0.75
CA VAL A 19 -23.73 3.13 0.44
C VAL A 19 -22.91 4.42 0.24
N ILE A 20 -22.20 4.55 -0.89
CA ILE A 20 -21.40 5.73 -1.19
C ILE A 20 -22.34 6.85 -1.68
N ALA A 21 -22.34 7.96 -0.95
CA ALA A 21 -23.07 9.17 -1.31
C ALA A 21 -22.10 10.29 -1.68
N LEU A 22 -22.38 10.99 -2.79
CA LEU A 22 -21.66 12.22 -3.13
C LEU A 22 -22.39 13.40 -2.50
N GLU A 23 -21.76 14.06 -1.53
CA GLU A 23 -22.35 15.09 -0.70
C GLU A 23 -21.57 16.40 -0.74
N ARG A 24 -22.25 17.49 -0.38
CA ARG A 24 -21.61 18.75 -0.04
C ARG A 24 -21.39 18.82 1.47
N VAL A 25 -20.15 19.02 1.87
CA VAL A 25 -19.75 19.13 3.26
C VAL A 25 -18.85 20.35 3.45
N PRO A 26 -18.74 20.90 4.66
CA PRO A 26 -17.81 21.98 4.93
C PRO A 26 -16.36 21.60 4.58
N VAL A 27 -15.60 22.53 4.00
CA VAL A 27 -14.16 22.36 3.82
C VAL A 27 -13.51 22.30 5.20
N PRO A 28 -12.70 21.26 5.51
CA PRO A 28 -12.07 21.15 6.83
C PRO A 28 -11.00 22.23 7.01
N ALA A 29 -10.84 22.73 8.23
CA ALA A 29 -9.67 23.50 8.60
C ALA A 29 -8.56 22.51 9.00
N PRO A 30 -7.30 22.71 8.57
CA PRO A 30 -6.19 21.85 8.99
C PRO A 30 -5.90 22.06 10.49
N ALA A 31 -5.80 20.98 11.24
CA ALA A 31 -5.37 20.99 12.64
C ALA A 31 -3.84 21.28 12.75
N PRO A 32 -3.30 21.54 13.94
CA PRO A 32 -1.85 21.62 14.13
C PRO A 32 -1.14 20.39 13.60
N GLY A 33 -0.09 20.55 12.80
CA GLY A 33 0.64 19.46 12.14
C GLY A 33 -0.05 18.88 10.91
N GLU A 34 -1.14 19.49 10.42
CA GLU A 34 -1.85 19.05 9.21
C GLU A 34 -1.71 20.07 8.07
N ILE A 35 -1.82 19.56 6.86
CA ILE A 35 -1.88 20.32 5.62
C ILE A 35 -3.27 20.14 5.02
N LEU A 36 -3.90 21.20 4.56
CA LEU A 36 -5.09 21.13 3.72
C LEU A 36 -4.64 21.04 2.27
N VAL A 37 -4.90 19.93 1.62
CA VAL A 37 -4.58 19.69 0.21
C VAL A 37 -5.82 19.91 -0.65
N GLN A 38 -5.73 20.78 -1.66
CA GLN A 38 -6.68 20.81 -2.76
C GLN A 38 -6.42 19.60 -3.64
N VAL A 39 -7.26 18.57 -3.55
CA VAL A 39 -7.05 17.29 -4.21
C VAL A 39 -7.23 17.41 -5.73
N LYS A 40 -6.23 16.94 -6.47
CA LYS A 40 -6.28 16.81 -7.94
C LYS A 40 -6.55 15.38 -8.37
N ALA A 41 -6.04 14.41 -7.61
CA ALA A 41 -6.33 13.00 -7.78
C ALA A 41 -6.31 12.27 -6.42
N ALA A 42 -7.18 11.27 -6.28
CA ALA A 42 -7.21 10.37 -5.14
C ALA A 42 -7.00 8.92 -5.61
N GLY A 43 -6.15 8.19 -4.91
CA GLY A 43 -5.94 6.76 -5.14
C GLY A 43 -7.10 5.93 -4.57
N VAL A 44 -7.42 4.82 -5.22
CA VAL A 44 -8.39 3.84 -4.74
C VAL A 44 -7.69 2.50 -4.57
N GLY A 45 -7.72 1.98 -3.35
CA GLY A 45 -7.09 0.70 -3.00
C GLY A 45 -8.09 -0.35 -2.50
N PRO A 46 -7.67 -1.62 -2.38
CA PRO A 46 -8.54 -2.67 -1.82
C PRO A 46 -9.02 -2.36 -0.40
N TRP A 47 -8.22 -1.64 0.39
CA TRP A 47 -8.57 -1.22 1.75
C TRP A 47 -9.79 -0.30 1.79
N ASP A 48 -10.03 0.52 0.75
CA ASP A 48 -11.22 1.38 0.68
C ASP A 48 -12.50 0.54 0.67
N ALA A 49 -12.50 -0.61 -0.02
CA ALA A 49 -13.61 -1.54 0.00
C ALA A 49 -13.79 -2.21 1.38
N LEU A 50 -12.68 -2.53 2.07
CA LEU A 50 -12.72 -3.06 3.44
C LEU A 50 -13.25 -2.02 4.43
N ILE A 51 -12.78 -0.77 4.36
CA ILE A 51 -13.24 0.35 5.17
C ILE A 51 -14.75 0.57 4.93
N ARG A 52 -15.17 0.73 3.69
CA ARG A 52 -16.57 0.93 3.33
C ARG A 52 -17.48 -0.20 3.82
N SER A 53 -17.02 -1.45 3.78
CA SER A 53 -17.82 -2.61 4.20
C SER A 53 -17.76 -2.91 5.70
N GLY A 54 -17.02 -2.13 6.50
CA GLY A 54 -16.82 -2.36 7.93
C GLY A 54 -15.91 -3.55 8.25
N LYS A 55 -15.11 -4.01 7.29
CA LYS A 55 -14.16 -5.13 7.44
C LYS A 55 -12.71 -4.65 7.62
N SER A 56 -12.50 -3.37 7.82
CA SER A 56 -11.17 -2.82 8.12
C SER A 56 -10.66 -3.37 9.45
N ALA A 57 -9.35 -3.63 9.52
CA ALA A 57 -8.68 -3.95 10.78
C ALA A 57 -8.56 -2.74 11.73
N LEU A 58 -8.80 -1.53 11.22
CA LEU A 58 -8.79 -0.28 11.99
C LEU A 58 -10.23 0.16 12.24
N GLU A 59 -10.49 0.70 13.44
CA GLU A 59 -11.78 1.30 13.75
C GLU A 59 -12.07 2.50 12.85
N GLN A 60 -13.26 2.51 12.28
CA GLN A 60 -13.71 3.50 11.33
C GLN A 60 -14.98 4.20 11.83
N PRO A 61 -14.87 5.40 12.42
CA PRO A 61 -16.03 6.15 12.86
C PRO A 61 -16.85 6.65 11.65
N LEU A 62 -18.15 6.52 11.74
CA LEU A 62 -19.10 7.04 10.75
C LEU A 62 -19.71 8.38 11.20
N PRO A 63 -20.04 9.29 10.29
CA PRO A 63 -19.83 9.21 8.84
C PRO A 63 -18.37 9.49 8.46
N LEU A 64 -17.85 8.84 7.40
CA LEU A 64 -16.48 9.03 6.92
C LEU A 64 -16.44 9.36 5.42
N THR A 65 -15.40 10.04 4.99
CA THR A 65 -15.04 10.23 3.58
C THR A 65 -14.01 9.15 3.20
N LEU A 66 -14.20 8.46 2.09
CA LEU A 66 -13.30 7.41 1.60
C LEU A 66 -11.97 7.99 1.08
N GLY A 67 -11.01 7.11 0.81
CA GLY A 67 -9.73 7.40 0.16
C GLY A 67 -8.59 7.69 1.14
N ALA A 68 -7.47 7.03 0.93
CA ALA A 68 -6.23 7.23 1.69
C ALA A 68 -5.25 8.12 0.96
N ASP A 69 -4.95 7.74 -0.29
CA ASP A 69 -3.91 8.33 -1.11
C ASP A 69 -4.43 9.55 -1.86
N CYS A 70 -3.67 10.62 -1.85
CA CYS A 70 -3.99 11.80 -2.64
C CYS A 70 -2.74 12.43 -3.25
N SER A 71 -2.97 13.23 -4.26
CA SER A 71 -2.04 14.22 -4.77
C SER A 71 -2.80 15.50 -5.09
N GLY A 72 -2.15 16.63 -4.93
CA GLY A 72 -2.79 17.94 -5.11
C GLY A 72 -1.87 19.09 -4.79
N ILE A 73 -2.48 20.21 -4.45
CA ILE A 73 -1.78 21.46 -4.15
C ILE A 73 -2.05 21.82 -2.69
N VAL A 74 -1.03 22.24 -1.97
CA VAL A 74 -1.19 22.79 -0.61
C VAL A 74 -2.07 24.03 -0.67
N HIS A 75 -3.22 23.97 0.01
CA HIS A 75 -4.19 25.06 0.06
C HIS A 75 -4.08 25.90 1.33
N ALA A 76 -3.84 25.23 2.47
CA ALA A 76 -3.61 25.88 3.75
C ALA A 76 -2.71 25.00 4.64
N LEU A 77 -2.08 25.60 5.63
CA LEU A 77 -1.22 24.95 6.60
C LEU A 77 -1.79 25.13 8.00
N GLY A 78 -1.82 24.06 8.78
CA GLY A 78 -2.06 24.12 10.21
C GLY A 78 -0.84 24.68 10.96
N ALA A 79 -1.01 25.02 12.23
CA ALA A 79 0.10 25.43 13.06
C ALA A 79 1.16 24.32 13.16
N ALA A 80 2.43 24.70 13.36
CA ALA A 80 3.57 23.80 13.50
C ALA A 80 3.80 22.87 12.28
N VAL A 81 3.47 23.33 11.08
CA VAL A 81 3.85 22.67 9.83
C VAL A 81 5.03 23.42 9.24
N ASP A 82 6.15 22.72 9.07
CA ASP A 82 7.36 23.23 8.45
C ASP A 82 7.66 22.49 7.13
N GLY A 83 8.41 23.14 6.24
CA GLY A 83 8.90 22.53 4.99
C GLY A 83 7.89 22.49 3.85
N PHE A 84 6.70 23.10 4.02
CA PHE A 84 5.70 23.23 2.96
C PHE A 84 5.21 24.69 2.84
N HIS A 85 4.80 25.06 1.61
CA HIS A 85 4.24 26.37 1.31
C HIS A 85 2.90 26.22 0.60
N ILE A 86 2.02 27.19 0.76
CA ILE A 86 0.78 27.26 -0.03
C ILE A 86 1.16 27.32 -1.52
N GLY A 87 0.54 26.48 -2.32
CA GLY A 87 0.83 26.32 -3.74
C GLY A 87 1.76 25.14 -4.08
N ASP A 88 2.41 24.53 -3.11
CA ASP A 88 3.30 23.39 -3.37
C ASP A 88 2.53 22.17 -3.92
N PRO A 89 3.01 21.54 -5.00
CA PRO A 89 2.47 20.26 -5.46
C PRO A 89 2.94 19.13 -4.54
N VAL A 90 1.99 18.38 -4.00
CA VAL A 90 2.24 17.32 -2.99
C VAL A 90 1.50 16.03 -3.31
N PHE A 91 1.95 14.94 -2.68
CA PHE A 91 1.29 13.65 -2.68
C PHE A 91 1.57 12.91 -1.37
N GLY A 92 0.71 11.98 -1.01
CA GLY A 92 0.88 11.19 0.21
C GLY A 92 -0.40 10.52 0.65
N ALA A 93 -0.42 10.03 1.88
CA ALA A 93 -1.61 9.51 2.54
C ALA A 93 -2.16 10.52 3.54
N THR A 94 -3.48 10.55 3.71
CA THR A 94 -4.14 11.57 4.53
C THR A 94 -3.91 11.38 6.03
N ASN A 95 -4.15 10.17 6.53
CA ASN A 95 -4.09 9.86 7.96
C ASN A 95 -3.97 8.35 8.21
N ASN A 96 -3.74 7.95 9.46
CA ASN A 96 -3.54 6.56 9.86
C ASN A 96 -4.82 5.68 9.79
N ARG A 97 -5.99 6.27 9.51
CA ARG A 97 -7.23 5.54 9.26
C ARG A 97 -7.48 5.28 7.79
N PHE A 98 -6.65 5.85 6.91
CA PHE A 98 -6.74 5.72 5.46
C PHE A 98 -8.07 6.25 4.89
N THR A 99 -8.48 7.45 5.33
CA THR A 99 -9.75 8.08 4.96
C THR A 99 -9.57 9.55 4.63
N GLY A 100 -10.48 10.15 3.83
CA GLY A 100 -10.56 11.58 3.60
C GLY A 100 -10.14 12.09 2.23
N ALA A 101 -9.44 11.29 1.41
CA ALA A 101 -8.90 11.76 0.13
C ALA A 101 -9.91 11.89 -1.01
N CYS A 102 -11.03 11.13 -0.97
CA CYS A 102 -12.05 11.20 -2.02
C CYS A 102 -12.98 12.40 -1.83
N ALA A 103 -12.41 13.61 -1.90
CA ALA A 103 -13.08 14.90 -1.76
C ALA A 103 -12.33 16.00 -2.54
N ASP A 104 -12.93 17.18 -2.71
CA ASP A 104 -12.25 18.31 -3.35
C ASP A 104 -11.06 18.83 -2.49
N TYR A 105 -11.14 18.67 -1.16
CA TYR A 105 -10.07 18.98 -0.22
C TYR A 105 -9.90 17.87 0.82
N ALA A 106 -8.66 17.62 1.23
CA ALA A 106 -8.33 16.66 2.25
C ALA A 106 -7.38 17.27 3.29
N ALA A 107 -7.71 17.15 4.58
CA ALA A 107 -6.75 17.41 5.64
C ALA A 107 -5.85 16.18 5.79
N ALA A 108 -4.54 16.40 5.76
CA ALA A 108 -3.55 15.33 5.82
C ALA A 108 -2.44 15.67 6.82
N LYS A 109 -1.93 14.67 7.55
CA LYS A 109 -0.79 14.86 8.44
C LYS A 109 0.45 15.24 7.62
N ALA A 110 1.15 16.29 8.01
CA ALA A 110 2.34 16.77 7.29
C ALA A 110 3.41 15.67 7.13
N GLY A 111 3.64 14.86 8.18
CA GLY A 111 4.58 13.73 8.13
C GLY A 111 4.19 12.58 7.19
N MET A 112 2.97 12.58 6.63
CA MET A 112 2.50 11.58 5.67
C MET A 112 2.44 12.12 4.23
N ILE A 113 2.90 13.36 4.02
CA ILE A 113 2.88 14.07 2.74
C ILE A 113 4.31 14.38 2.31
N ALA A 114 4.57 14.31 1.03
CA ALA A 114 5.86 14.68 0.43
C ALA A 114 5.64 15.56 -0.80
N ALA A 115 6.69 16.30 -1.20
CA ALA A 115 6.69 17.05 -2.45
C ALA A 115 6.49 16.10 -3.63
N LYS A 116 5.56 16.43 -4.53
CA LYS A 116 5.29 15.62 -5.73
C LYS A 116 6.49 15.71 -6.68
N PRO A 117 7.08 14.58 -7.12
CA PRO A 117 8.10 14.59 -8.16
C PRO A 117 7.57 15.23 -9.46
N GLU A 118 8.37 16.10 -10.07
CA GLU A 118 8.00 16.81 -11.30
C GLU A 118 7.64 15.86 -12.46
N VAL A 119 8.32 14.73 -12.53
CA VAL A 119 8.13 13.71 -13.58
C VAL A 119 6.79 12.97 -13.48
N LEU A 120 6.07 13.10 -12.36
CA LEU A 120 4.75 12.48 -12.18
C LEU A 120 3.65 13.53 -12.35
N ASN A 121 2.59 13.19 -13.09
CA ASN A 121 1.34 13.92 -13.01
C ASN A 121 0.61 13.58 -11.69
N PHE A 122 -0.49 14.27 -11.39
CA PHE A 122 -1.21 14.05 -10.13
C PHE A 122 -1.83 12.66 -10.04
N GLU A 123 -2.36 12.11 -11.13
CA GLU A 123 -2.97 10.78 -11.17
C GLU A 123 -1.93 9.69 -10.85
N HIS A 124 -0.75 9.77 -11.47
CA HIS A 124 0.34 8.84 -11.17
C HIS A 124 0.84 9.02 -9.74
N ALA A 125 1.01 10.26 -9.27
CA ALA A 125 1.47 10.52 -7.92
C ALA A 125 0.50 9.96 -6.85
N ALA A 126 -0.82 10.12 -7.05
CA ALA A 126 -1.84 9.58 -6.14
C ALA A 126 -1.88 8.05 -6.10
N SER A 127 -1.31 7.36 -7.09
CA SER A 127 -1.27 5.89 -7.13
C SER A 127 -0.08 5.27 -6.37
N VAL A 128 0.78 6.09 -5.77
CA VAL A 128 2.06 5.64 -5.20
C VAL A 128 2.02 5.40 -3.69
N PRO A 129 1.48 6.29 -2.83
CA PRO A 129 1.88 6.38 -1.43
C PRO A 129 1.74 5.08 -0.64
N VAL A 130 0.53 4.63 -0.34
CA VAL A 130 0.32 3.45 0.53
C VAL A 130 0.97 2.20 -0.03
N ILE A 131 0.86 1.95 -1.34
CA ILE A 131 1.38 0.71 -1.95
C ILE A 131 2.90 0.69 -2.06
N ALA A 132 3.53 1.83 -2.37
CA ALA A 132 4.99 1.89 -2.47
C ALA A 132 5.63 1.84 -1.08
N VAL A 133 5.08 2.55 -0.07
CA VAL A 133 5.55 2.47 1.31
C VAL A 133 5.38 1.05 1.87
N THR A 134 4.24 0.38 1.59
CA THR A 134 4.07 -1.03 1.94
C THR A 134 5.21 -1.89 1.40
N ALA A 135 5.49 -1.77 0.11
CA ALA A 135 6.55 -2.56 -0.52
C ALA A 135 7.95 -2.20 0.01
N TRP A 136 8.22 -0.92 0.24
CA TRP A 136 9.47 -0.45 0.82
C TRP A 136 9.72 -1.06 2.20
N GLN A 137 8.75 -0.95 3.09
CA GLN A 137 8.86 -1.46 4.45
C GLN A 137 8.99 -2.98 4.46
N MET A 138 8.23 -3.70 3.61
CA MET A 138 8.38 -5.16 3.49
C MET A 138 9.78 -5.58 3.06
N VAL A 139 10.40 -4.86 2.11
CA VAL A 139 11.72 -5.20 1.55
C VAL A 139 12.86 -4.81 2.47
N PHE A 140 12.88 -3.55 2.90
CA PHE A 140 14.06 -2.97 3.56
C PHE A 140 13.99 -3.03 5.09
N GLU A 141 12.81 -2.78 5.66
CA GLU A 141 12.68 -2.67 7.13
C GLU A 141 12.37 -4.01 7.78
N ILE A 142 11.56 -4.88 7.12
CA ILE A 142 11.07 -6.11 7.74
C ILE A 142 11.85 -7.33 7.25
N ALA A 143 11.92 -7.54 5.93
CA ALA A 143 12.67 -8.65 5.36
C ALA A 143 14.18 -8.41 5.42
N GLY A 144 14.62 -7.13 5.35
CA GLY A 144 16.03 -6.78 5.36
C GLY A 144 16.76 -7.41 4.18
N LEU A 145 16.22 -7.27 2.96
CA LEU A 145 16.85 -7.87 1.79
C LEU A 145 18.18 -7.22 1.47
N GLU A 146 19.18 -8.06 1.22
CA GLU A 146 20.56 -7.67 0.92
C GLU A 146 21.06 -8.32 -0.39
N PRO A 147 22.16 -7.82 -0.96
CA PRO A 147 22.76 -8.41 -2.16
C PRO A 147 23.07 -9.90 -1.97
N GLY A 148 22.73 -10.70 -2.99
CA GLY A 148 22.92 -12.15 -2.99
C GLY A 148 21.77 -12.96 -2.38
N MET A 149 20.82 -12.34 -1.68
CA MET A 149 19.61 -13.01 -1.22
C MET A 149 18.67 -13.34 -2.39
N THR A 150 17.81 -14.34 -2.19
CA THR A 150 16.72 -14.69 -3.11
C THR A 150 15.38 -14.45 -2.46
N ALA A 151 14.52 -13.67 -3.11
CA ALA A 151 13.17 -13.39 -2.66
C ALA A 151 12.13 -14.00 -3.62
N LEU A 152 11.11 -14.65 -3.04
CA LEU A 152 9.90 -15.05 -3.75
C LEU A 152 8.80 -14.02 -3.48
N VAL A 153 8.31 -13.36 -4.54
CA VAL A 153 7.22 -12.39 -4.47
C VAL A 153 5.94 -13.04 -4.98
N HIS A 154 4.94 -13.18 -4.13
CA HIS A 154 3.61 -13.61 -4.56
C HIS A 154 2.75 -12.43 -5.01
N GLY A 155 2.08 -12.61 -6.17
CA GLY A 155 1.26 -11.55 -6.75
C GLY A 155 2.08 -10.43 -7.42
N GLY A 156 3.18 -10.77 -8.11
CA GLY A 156 4.12 -9.79 -8.66
C GLY A 156 3.56 -8.78 -9.66
N ALA A 157 2.48 -9.10 -10.35
CA ALA A 157 1.80 -8.17 -11.27
C ALA A 157 0.78 -7.25 -10.56
N GLY A 158 0.51 -7.50 -9.28
CA GLY A 158 -0.39 -6.69 -8.46
C GLY A 158 0.20 -5.33 -8.06
N ASN A 159 -0.61 -4.49 -7.44
CA ASN A 159 -0.22 -3.12 -7.08
C ASN A 159 1.00 -3.05 -6.16
N VAL A 160 1.04 -3.82 -5.08
CA VAL A 160 2.21 -3.90 -4.18
C VAL A 160 3.31 -4.74 -4.82
N GLY A 161 2.96 -5.88 -5.45
CA GLY A 161 3.93 -6.83 -6.02
C GLY A 161 4.89 -6.21 -7.03
N ARG A 162 4.42 -5.29 -7.87
CA ARG A 162 5.27 -4.57 -8.83
C ARG A 162 6.34 -3.70 -8.17
N TYR A 163 6.06 -3.09 -7.03
CA TYR A 163 7.05 -2.35 -6.25
C TYR A 163 7.99 -3.30 -5.49
N LEU A 164 7.47 -4.41 -4.94
CA LEU A 164 8.29 -5.43 -4.28
C LEU A 164 9.38 -5.96 -5.21
N ILE A 165 9.04 -6.26 -6.48
CA ILE A 165 10.02 -6.72 -7.48
C ILE A 165 11.12 -5.67 -7.68
N GLN A 166 10.75 -4.42 -7.91
CA GLN A 166 11.69 -3.35 -8.19
C GLN A 166 12.58 -3.04 -6.99
N PHE A 167 12.01 -2.95 -5.79
CA PHE A 167 12.76 -2.67 -4.57
C PHE A 167 13.67 -3.83 -4.18
N ALA A 168 13.21 -5.08 -4.26
CA ALA A 168 14.04 -6.24 -4.00
C ALA A 168 15.21 -6.34 -4.99
N LYS A 169 14.97 -6.06 -6.30
CA LYS A 169 16.06 -5.94 -7.29
C LYS A 169 17.03 -4.82 -6.92
N ARG A 170 16.53 -3.65 -6.48
CA ARG A 170 17.36 -2.53 -6.06
C ARG A 170 18.20 -2.86 -4.81
N ALA A 171 17.68 -3.70 -3.92
CA ALA A 171 18.42 -4.24 -2.78
C ALA A 171 19.50 -5.25 -3.18
N GLY A 172 19.62 -5.62 -4.47
CA GLY A 172 20.58 -6.60 -4.97
C GLY A 172 20.12 -8.06 -4.83
N ALA A 173 18.86 -8.30 -4.50
CA ALA A 173 18.32 -9.64 -4.37
C ALA A 173 17.90 -10.21 -5.75
N THR A 174 18.02 -11.54 -5.88
CA THR A 174 17.41 -12.28 -7.00
C THR A 174 15.92 -12.45 -6.74
N VAL A 175 15.09 -11.97 -7.66
CA VAL A 175 13.64 -11.97 -7.50
C VAL A 175 12.99 -13.04 -8.36
N ILE A 176 12.28 -13.96 -7.72
CA ILE A 176 11.34 -14.89 -8.37
C ILE A 176 9.94 -14.43 -8.03
N THR A 177 9.00 -14.49 -8.98
CA THR A 177 7.63 -14.06 -8.70
C THR A 177 6.59 -15.02 -9.25
N THR A 178 5.42 -15.07 -8.59
CA THR A 178 4.23 -15.70 -9.15
C THR A 178 3.37 -14.64 -9.86
N ALA A 179 3.00 -14.91 -11.11
CA ALA A 179 2.15 -14.07 -11.93
C ALA A 179 1.38 -14.91 -12.95
N ALA A 180 0.35 -14.37 -13.59
CA ALA A 180 -0.26 -15.04 -14.74
C ALA A 180 0.70 -14.99 -15.95
N ALA A 181 0.57 -15.95 -16.88
CA ALA A 181 1.41 -16.01 -18.09
C ALA A 181 1.35 -14.71 -18.90
N ALA A 182 0.18 -14.08 -18.97
CA ALA A 182 -0.01 -12.80 -19.67
C ALA A 182 0.86 -11.66 -19.11
N ASP A 183 1.15 -11.69 -17.82
CA ASP A 183 1.91 -10.66 -17.10
C ASP A 183 3.42 -10.95 -17.06
N ALA A 184 3.85 -12.11 -17.57
CA ALA A 184 5.24 -12.55 -17.46
C ALA A 184 6.25 -11.56 -18.08
N ARG A 185 5.93 -10.96 -19.22
CA ARG A 185 6.77 -9.94 -19.86
C ARG A 185 6.87 -8.68 -18.98
N TYR A 186 5.76 -8.26 -18.42
CA TYR A 186 5.69 -7.08 -17.56
C TYR A 186 6.54 -7.26 -16.31
N VAL A 187 6.35 -8.35 -15.55
CA VAL A 187 7.10 -8.53 -14.30
C VAL A 187 8.60 -8.77 -14.53
N ARG A 188 9.00 -9.37 -15.66
CA ARG A 188 10.42 -9.43 -16.07
C ARG A 188 11.01 -8.06 -16.35
N ALA A 189 10.27 -7.19 -17.03
CA ALA A 189 10.71 -5.81 -17.28
C ALA A 189 10.91 -5.03 -15.96
N LEU A 190 10.16 -5.32 -14.91
CA LEU A 190 10.35 -4.76 -13.58
C LEU A 190 11.58 -5.31 -12.84
N GLY A 191 12.12 -6.45 -13.30
CA GLY A 191 13.36 -7.03 -12.74
C GLY A 191 13.24 -8.42 -12.15
N ALA A 192 12.11 -9.12 -12.34
CA ALA A 192 12.00 -10.51 -11.92
C ALA A 192 12.91 -11.41 -12.77
N ALA A 193 13.84 -12.12 -12.14
CA ALA A 193 14.71 -13.10 -12.76
C ALA A 193 13.97 -14.39 -13.14
N GLY A 194 12.97 -14.78 -12.34
CA GLY A 194 12.11 -15.94 -12.57
C GLY A 194 10.63 -15.60 -12.44
N VAL A 195 9.80 -16.20 -13.32
CA VAL A 195 8.33 -16.03 -13.27
C VAL A 195 7.68 -17.40 -13.28
N ILE A 196 6.80 -17.65 -12.31
CA ILE A 196 6.04 -18.89 -12.16
C ILE A 196 4.58 -18.57 -12.45
N ASP A 197 4.04 -19.18 -13.51
CA ASP A 197 2.60 -19.08 -13.79
C ASP A 197 1.82 -19.92 -12.77
N TYR A 198 1.19 -19.23 -11.82
CA TYR A 198 0.44 -19.84 -10.73
C TYR A 198 -0.79 -20.64 -11.19
N ARG A 199 -1.23 -20.45 -12.45
CA ARG A 199 -2.35 -21.19 -13.05
C ARG A 199 -1.93 -22.57 -13.60
N LYS A 200 -0.63 -22.73 -13.92
CA LYS A 200 -0.08 -23.92 -14.58
C LYS A 200 0.89 -24.72 -13.72
N SER A 201 1.49 -24.10 -12.72
CA SER A 201 2.53 -24.72 -11.91
C SER A 201 2.38 -24.39 -10.44
N ARG A 202 2.68 -25.35 -9.61
CA ARG A 202 2.84 -25.14 -8.17
C ARG A 202 4.21 -24.53 -7.93
N PHE A 203 4.26 -23.37 -7.28
CA PHE A 203 5.52 -22.64 -7.07
C PHE A 203 6.50 -23.45 -6.19
N GLU A 204 5.99 -24.23 -5.25
CA GLU A 204 6.79 -25.07 -4.35
C GLU A 204 7.50 -26.22 -5.06
N GLU A 205 7.17 -26.52 -6.31
CA GLU A 205 7.88 -27.49 -7.16
C GLU A 205 9.01 -26.83 -7.96
N ARG A 206 8.99 -25.49 -8.04
CA ARG A 206 9.91 -24.69 -8.86
C ARG A 206 10.94 -23.93 -8.05
N VAL A 207 10.65 -23.68 -6.78
CA VAL A 207 11.48 -22.84 -5.91
C VAL A 207 11.69 -23.50 -4.57
N LYS A 208 12.93 -23.48 -4.08
CA LYS A 208 13.34 -23.97 -2.77
C LYS A 208 14.49 -23.12 -2.22
N GLY A 209 14.58 -23.03 -0.92
CA GLY A 209 15.71 -22.40 -0.24
C GLY A 209 15.80 -20.89 -0.42
N VAL A 210 14.67 -20.20 -0.56
CA VAL A 210 14.66 -18.72 -0.65
C VAL A 210 14.88 -18.10 0.73
N ASP A 211 15.47 -16.90 0.75
CA ASP A 211 15.73 -16.13 1.96
C ASP A 211 14.45 -15.49 2.50
N ALA A 212 13.64 -14.99 1.59
CA ALA A 212 12.40 -14.33 1.95
C ALA A 212 11.25 -14.69 1.01
N VAL A 213 10.04 -14.74 1.57
CA VAL A 213 8.77 -14.72 0.84
C VAL A 213 8.05 -13.42 1.17
N LEU A 214 7.72 -12.64 0.14
CA LEU A 214 6.94 -11.41 0.24
C LEU A 214 5.56 -11.70 -0.33
N ASP A 215 4.57 -11.85 0.56
CA ASP A 215 3.24 -12.33 0.20
C ASP A 215 2.21 -11.21 0.19
N THR A 216 1.54 -11.05 -0.94
CA THR A 216 0.41 -10.13 -1.15
C THR A 216 -0.88 -10.85 -1.53
N VAL A 217 -0.93 -12.18 -1.35
CA VAL A 217 -2.02 -13.05 -1.80
C VAL A 217 -2.77 -13.70 -0.64
N GLY A 218 -2.03 -14.23 0.36
CA GLY A 218 -2.61 -14.94 1.49
C GLY A 218 -3.11 -16.36 1.16
N GLY A 219 -3.97 -16.89 2.02
CA GLY A 219 -4.65 -18.16 1.84
C GLY A 219 -3.72 -19.36 1.67
N GLU A 220 -4.07 -20.27 0.77
CA GLU A 220 -3.27 -21.46 0.48
C GLU A 220 -1.87 -21.12 -0.07
N THR A 221 -1.70 -19.99 -0.73
CA THR A 221 -0.40 -19.54 -1.19
C THR A 221 0.53 -19.26 -0.02
N LEU A 222 0.07 -18.52 0.99
CA LEU A 222 0.83 -18.26 2.20
C LEU A 222 1.16 -19.55 2.96
N LYS A 223 0.19 -20.45 3.15
CA LYS A 223 0.39 -21.73 3.85
C LYS A 223 1.47 -22.60 3.23
N ARG A 224 1.55 -22.63 1.90
CA ARG A 224 2.57 -23.41 1.17
C ARG A 224 3.94 -22.74 1.11
N SER A 225 4.00 -21.44 1.42
CA SER A 225 5.24 -20.64 1.32
C SER A 225 6.27 -21.01 2.37
N TYR A 226 5.87 -21.52 3.53
CA TYR A 226 6.82 -21.94 4.55
C TYR A 226 7.82 -23.00 4.05
N GLY A 227 7.34 -23.95 3.23
CA GLY A 227 8.13 -25.07 2.71
C GLY A 227 9.16 -24.71 1.63
N VAL A 228 9.18 -23.48 1.15
CA VAL A 228 10.17 -23.01 0.15
C VAL A 228 11.27 -22.13 0.76
N LEU A 229 11.11 -21.69 2.02
CA LEU A 229 12.09 -20.91 2.75
C LEU A 229 13.25 -21.80 3.22
N LYS A 230 14.45 -21.22 3.31
CA LYS A 230 15.54 -21.82 4.07
C LYS A 230 15.30 -21.65 5.58
N ARG A 231 15.93 -22.49 6.41
CA ARG A 231 15.93 -22.26 7.88
C ARG A 231 16.46 -20.86 8.19
N GLY A 232 15.81 -20.17 9.11
CA GLY A 232 16.11 -18.78 9.44
C GLY A 232 15.57 -17.74 8.44
N GLY A 233 14.99 -18.18 7.32
CA GLY A 233 14.34 -17.30 6.36
C GLY A 233 13.10 -16.60 6.93
N ILE A 234 12.51 -15.71 6.16
CA ILE A 234 11.35 -14.90 6.60
C ILE A 234 10.20 -14.94 5.59
N VAL A 235 8.97 -15.07 6.09
CA VAL A 235 7.77 -14.73 5.32
C VAL A 235 7.15 -13.43 5.87
N VAL A 236 6.92 -12.46 4.99
CA VAL A 236 6.22 -11.21 5.30
C VAL A 236 4.93 -11.19 4.48
N SER A 237 3.78 -11.13 5.14
CA SER A 237 2.49 -11.04 4.45
C SER A 237 1.77 -9.75 4.81
N SER A 238 1.28 -9.05 3.78
CA SER A 238 0.37 -7.92 3.89
C SER A 238 -1.10 -8.30 3.65
N ALA A 239 -1.36 -9.56 3.28
CA ALA A 239 -2.68 -10.05 2.93
C ALA A 239 -3.37 -10.79 4.09
N GLU A 240 -2.61 -11.61 4.83
CA GLU A 240 -3.14 -12.45 5.89
C GLU A 240 -2.10 -12.67 6.99
N ARG A 241 -2.55 -12.84 8.22
CA ARG A 241 -1.65 -13.14 9.35
C ARG A 241 -1.06 -14.55 9.23
N PRO A 242 0.27 -14.66 9.12
CA PRO A 242 0.94 -15.96 9.07
C PRO A 242 0.71 -16.78 10.34
N ALA A 243 0.58 -18.10 10.20
CA ALA A 243 0.40 -19.01 11.32
C ALA A 243 1.73 -19.24 12.08
N ALA A 244 1.74 -18.93 13.38
CA ALA A 244 2.95 -18.99 14.21
C ALA A 244 3.47 -20.43 14.39
N ASP A 245 2.58 -21.41 14.52
CA ASP A 245 2.91 -22.83 14.62
C ASP A 245 3.61 -23.35 13.36
N GLN A 246 3.17 -22.91 12.18
CA GLN A 246 3.83 -23.24 10.92
C GLN A 246 5.21 -22.62 10.84
N ALA A 247 5.35 -21.35 11.22
CA ALA A 247 6.66 -20.68 11.26
C ALA A 247 7.66 -21.44 12.16
N ALA A 248 7.23 -21.83 13.35
CA ALA A 248 8.03 -22.64 14.28
C ALA A 248 8.42 -23.99 13.69
N LYS A 249 7.47 -24.72 13.07
CA LYS A 249 7.71 -26.02 12.43
C LYS A 249 8.80 -25.96 11.35
N TYR A 250 8.80 -24.91 10.53
CA TYR A 250 9.79 -24.73 9.45
C TYR A 250 11.06 -24.00 9.91
N GLY A 251 11.10 -23.50 11.15
CA GLY A 251 12.26 -22.76 11.69
C GLY A 251 12.49 -21.44 10.94
N VAL A 252 11.42 -20.71 10.64
CA VAL A 252 11.43 -19.43 9.91
C VAL A 252 10.77 -18.33 10.72
N ARG A 253 11.03 -17.08 10.37
CA ARG A 253 10.33 -15.92 10.89
C ARG A 253 9.05 -15.70 10.07
N ALA A 254 7.98 -15.24 10.73
CA ALA A 254 6.72 -14.94 10.06
C ALA A 254 6.14 -13.62 10.60
N VAL A 255 5.89 -12.68 9.73
CA VAL A 255 5.44 -11.33 10.08
C VAL A 255 4.19 -10.97 9.30
N PHE A 256 3.12 -10.61 10.00
CA PHE A 256 2.00 -9.89 9.40
C PHE A 256 2.31 -8.40 9.44
N PHE A 257 2.10 -7.74 8.32
CA PHE A 257 2.46 -6.35 8.18
C PHE A 257 1.29 -5.48 7.71
N LEU A 258 1.01 -4.44 8.45
CA LEU A 258 0.19 -3.31 8.01
C LEU A 258 1.08 -2.08 7.89
N VAL A 259 0.99 -1.39 6.76
CA VAL A 259 1.81 -0.22 6.46
C VAL A 259 1.63 0.89 7.50
N ALA A 260 2.74 1.50 7.88
CA ALA A 260 2.78 2.75 8.63
C ALA A 260 3.36 3.84 7.71
N VAL A 261 2.49 4.72 7.23
CA VAL A 261 2.95 5.88 6.44
C VAL A 261 3.39 6.97 7.42
N ASN A 262 4.66 7.34 7.36
CA ASN A 262 5.31 8.35 8.22
C ASN A 262 6.43 9.04 7.46
#